data_a6f82d8671266dbddb69b263e26df6ad
#
_entry.id   a6f82d8671266dbddb69b263e26df6ad
#
_cell.length_a   1.000
_cell.length_b   1.000
_cell.length_c   1.000
_cell.angle_alpha   90.00
_cell.angle_beta   90.00
_cell.angle_gamma   90.00
#
_symmetry.space_group_name_H-M   'P 1'
#
loop_
_entity.id
_entity.type
_entity.pdbx_description
1 polymer ?
#
loop_
_entity_poly.entity_id
_entity_poly.type
_entity_poly.pdbx_seq_one_letter_code
_entity_poly.pdbx_strand_id
1 'polypeptide(L)'
;LSLKDISEYYDPYYFDQWGVVHDGINIFNEAEQIFSYLQSQNKKIYIISNSGKKSSDNIERLIKMRAKNILKSHLITSGDVCLEYLKSKKSPFENIGNKYYVVATDYPLLQNTTFEKTSSLENANFLLLTSTTGLKKTDLIDEIFTKAIEMKLPLVCSNPDILGISGENIHPSTGDLAVKYKKMGGQAFIIGKPNIEIFHYVQELSNSNKSKTLMIGDSLFNDIAGANSFGIDSLLITSGIHKEEFMQNIPTNDIIAVSYTHLTLPTIALV
;
A
#
# COMPACT_ATOMS: atom_id res chain seq x y z
N LEU A 1 -6.43 -10.68 25.06
CA LEU A 1 -5.30 -11.29 24.34
C LEU A 1 -4.33 -10.19 23.92
N SER A 2 -3.02 -10.40 24.05
CA SER A 2 -1.99 -9.49 23.54
C SER A 2 -1.35 -10.10 22.28
N LEU A 3 -0.60 -9.29 21.49
CA LEU A 3 0.17 -9.85 20.38
C LEU A 3 1.14 -10.94 20.84
N LYS A 4 1.61 -10.84 22.09
CA LYS A 4 2.45 -11.89 22.71
C LYS A 4 1.74 -13.22 22.79
N ASP A 5 0.44 -13.24 23.12
CA ASP A 5 -0.34 -14.48 23.32
C ASP A 5 -0.54 -15.22 22.00
N ILE A 6 -0.47 -14.53 20.85
CA ILE A 6 -0.59 -15.12 19.51
C ILE A 6 0.74 -15.20 18.77
N SER A 7 1.82 -14.69 19.34
CA SER A 7 3.10 -14.60 18.63
C SER A 7 3.70 -15.98 18.27
N GLU A 8 3.34 -17.04 18.97
CA GLU A 8 3.77 -18.40 18.66
C GLU A 8 3.12 -18.97 17.40
N TYR A 9 1.92 -18.50 17.03
CA TYR A 9 1.14 -19.07 15.94
C TYR A 9 1.56 -18.55 14.56
N TYR A 10 2.21 -17.36 14.49
CA TYR A 10 2.52 -16.70 13.23
C TYR A 10 4.01 -16.45 13.04
N ASP A 11 4.43 -16.61 11.78
CA ASP A 11 5.68 -16.20 11.20
C ASP A 11 5.57 -16.37 9.67
N PRO A 12 5.58 -15.30 8.86
CA PRO A 12 5.91 -13.91 9.19
C PRO A 12 4.73 -13.05 9.64
N TYR A 13 5.08 -11.81 10.04
CA TYR A 13 4.18 -10.72 10.30
C TYR A 13 4.25 -9.67 9.18
N TYR A 14 3.11 -9.28 8.65
CA TYR A 14 2.94 -8.18 7.70
C TYR A 14 2.29 -7.00 8.42
N PHE A 15 2.93 -5.85 8.41
CA PHE A 15 2.42 -4.62 9.03
C PHE A 15 2.11 -3.59 7.96
N ASP A 16 0.99 -2.89 8.08
CA ASP A 16 0.83 -1.63 7.37
C ASP A 16 1.81 -0.59 7.91
N GLN A 17 2.05 0.45 7.11
CA GLN A 17 3.00 1.50 7.48
C GLN A 17 2.31 2.69 8.15
N TRP A 18 1.40 3.36 7.43
CA TRP A 18 0.72 4.55 7.90
C TRP A 18 -0.43 4.17 8.85
N GLY A 19 -0.53 4.84 10.01
CA GLY A 19 -1.54 4.52 11.03
C GLY A 19 -1.19 3.33 11.93
N VAL A 20 -0.19 2.53 11.56
CA VAL A 20 0.27 1.36 12.31
C VAL A 20 1.69 1.56 12.84
N VAL A 21 2.59 2.01 12.00
CA VAL A 21 4.00 2.25 12.35
C VAL A 21 4.24 3.71 12.72
N HIS A 22 3.57 4.64 12.03
CA HIS A 22 3.71 6.08 12.23
C HIS A 22 2.44 6.85 11.82
N ASP A 23 2.30 8.10 12.31
CA ASP A 23 1.25 9.04 11.96
C ASP A 23 1.62 10.00 10.81
N GLY A 24 2.77 9.79 10.20
CA GLY A 24 3.34 10.66 9.16
C GLY A 24 4.34 11.68 9.68
N ILE A 25 4.39 11.92 10.98
CA ILE A 25 5.31 12.84 11.67
C ILE A 25 6.18 12.08 12.66
N ASN A 26 5.57 11.22 13.47
CA ASN A 26 6.20 10.49 14.56
C ASN A 26 6.03 8.99 14.39
N ILE A 27 7.05 8.24 14.81
CA ILE A 27 6.94 6.79 15.01
C ILE A 27 6.13 6.53 16.28
N PHE A 28 5.22 5.54 16.22
CA PHE A 28 4.54 5.07 17.41
C PHE A 28 5.49 4.27 18.29
N ASN A 29 5.58 4.64 19.57
CA ASN A 29 6.46 3.94 20.54
C ASN A 29 6.07 2.45 20.67
N GLU A 30 4.80 2.16 20.61
CA GLU A 30 4.23 0.81 20.68
C GLU A 30 4.68 -0.04 19.49
N ALA A 31 4.76 0.54 18.29
CA ALA A 31 5.29 -0.14 17.12
C ALA A 31 6.76 -0.53 17.33
N GLU A 32 7.61 0.40 17.80
CA GLU A 32 9.01 0.09 18.12
C GLU A 32 9.16 -1.04 19.15
N GLN A 33 8.31 -1.07 20.18
CA GLN A 33 8.33 -2.12 21.20
C GLN A 33 7.92 -3.48 20.64
N ILE A 34 6.86 -3.52 19.80
CA ILE A 34 6.39 -4.75 19.16
C ILE A 34 7.43 -5.28 18.18
N PHE A 35 8.02 -4.43 17.35
CA PHE A 35 9.07 -4.85 16.43
C PHE A 35 10.29 -5.39 17.19
N SER A 36 10.71 -4.74 18.28
CA SER A 36 11.77 -5.25 19.14
C SER A 36 11.43 -6.62 19.72
N TYR A 37 10.21 -6.79 20.22
CA TYR A 37 9.75 -8.06 20.80
C TYR A 37 9.73 -9.18 19.74
N LEU A 38 9.10 -8.97 18.58
CA LEU A 38 9.02 -9.99 17.53
C LEU A 38 10.40 -10.38 17.00
N GLN A 39 11.33 -9.40 16.88
CA GLN A 39 12.72 -9.65 16.51
C GLN A 39 13.45 -10.48 17.56
N SER A 40 13.20 -10.25 18.86
CA SER A 40 13.77 -11.07 19.94
C SER A 40 13.29 -12.53 19.90
N GLN A 41 12.13 -12.77 19.27
CA GLN A 41 11.56 -14.10 19.03
C GLN A 41 11.96 -14.67 17.66
N ASN A 42 12.91 -14.04 16.96
CA ASN A 42 13.38 -14.40 15.60
C ASN A 42 12.26 -14.43 14.55
N LYS A 43 11.18 -13.65 14.73
CA LYS A 43 10.07 -13.54 13.78
C LYS A 43 10.45 -12.65 12.61
N LYS A 44 10.03 -13.04 11.40
CA LYS A 44 10.19 -12.24 10.18
C LYS A 44 9.15 -11.13 10.15
N ILE A 45 9.56 -9.91 9.88
CA ILE A 45 8.68 -8.74 9.86
C ILE A 45 8.81 -8.04 8.50
N TYR A 46 7.67 -7.83 7.85
CA TYR A 46 7.54 -7.10 6.59
C TYR A 46 6.58 -5.93 6.78
N ILE A 47 6.98 -4.75 6.36
CA ILE A 47 6.12 -3.57 6.30
C ILE A 47 5.61 -3.48 4.86
N ILE A 48 4.28 -3.47 4.68
CA ILE A 48 3.61 -3.44 3.37
C ILE A 48 2.85 -2.12 3.24
N SER A 49 3.35 -1.24 2.38
CA SER A 49 2.82 0.12 2.20
C SER A 49 2.17 0.32 0.84
N ASN A 50 1.05 1.05 0.80
CA ASN A 50 0.42 1.50 -0.45
C ASN A 50 1.16 2.67 -1.11
N SER A 51 2.28 3.14 -0.55
CA SER A 51 3.08 4.21 -1.16
C SER A 51 3.46 3.88 -2.60
N GLY A 52 3.15 4.79 -3.53
CA GLY A 52 3.57 4.68 -4.94
C GLY A 52 5.05 4.96 -5.16
N LYS A 53 5.79 5.39 -4.13
CA LYS A 53 7.23 5.65 -4.14
C LYS A 53 8.00 4.37 -3.80
N LYS A 54 9.30 4.35 -4.13
CA LYS A 54 10.19 3.25 -3.76
C LYS A 54 10.34 3.11 -2.24
N SER A 55 10.64 1.91 -1.77
CA SER A 55 10.91 1.64 -0.35
C SER A 55 12.10 2.46 0.17
N SER A 56 13.12 2.73 -0.65
CA SER A 56 14.26 3.59 -0.29
C SER A 56 13.82 4.95 0.24
N ASP A 57 12.88 5.62 -0.43
CA ASP A 57 12.39 6.95 -0.03
C ASP A 57 11.60 6.88 1.28
N ASN A 58 10.84 5.79 1.47
CA ASN A 58 10.10 5.55 2.71
C ASN A 58 11.06 5.23 3.88
N ILE A 59 12.14 4.48 3.64
CA ILE A 59 13.18 4.21 4.64
C ILE A 59 13.86 5.51 5.07
N GLU A 60 14.22 6.39 4.13
CA GLU A 60 14.78 7.71 4.47
C GLU A 60 13.83 8.53 5.36
N ARG A 61 12.52 8.45 5.10
CA ARG A 61 11.50 9.08 5.93
C ARG A 61 11.48 8.50 7.34
N LEU A 62 11.50 7.17 7.48
CA LEU A 62 11.55 6.49 8.78
C LEU A 62 12.82 6.85 9.57
N ILE A 63 13.96 6.97 8.88
CA ILE A 63 15.23 7.44 9.50
C ILE A 63 15.06 8.87 10.05
N LYS A 64 14.46 9.78 9.28
CA LYS A 64 14.20 11.17 9.75
C LYS A 64 13.25 11.20 10.95
N MET A 65 12.33 10.25 11.05
CA MET A 65 11.44 10.05 12.20
C MET A 65 12.12 9.34 13.37
N ARG A 66 13.41 8.99 13.25
CA ARG A 66 14.23 8.31 14.27
C ARG A 66 13.78 6.88 14.61
N ALA A 67 13.21 6.17 13.62
CA ALA A 67 12.93 4.74 13.74
C ALA A 67 14.22 3.96 14.09
N LYS A 68 14.09 2.87 14.83
CA LYS A 68 15.23 2.02 15.28
C LYS A 68 14.98 0.55 14.89
N ASN A 69 14.14 -0.14 15.65
CA ASN A 69 13.85 -1.55 15.40
C ASN A 69 13.05 -1.75 14.11
N ILE A 70 12.20 -0.81 13.78
CA ILE A 70 11.42 -0.79 12.52
C ILE A 70 12.36 -0.86 11.30
N LEU A 71 13.50 -0.17 11.32
CA LEU A 71 14.48 -0.19 10.22
C LEU A 71 15.18 -1.55 10.01
N LYS A 72 15.05 -2.49 10.93
CA LYS A 72 15.56 -3.86 10.79
C LYS A 72 14.60 -4.77 10.03
N SER A 73 13.42 -4.26 9.67
CA SER A 73 12.37 -4.99 8.94
C SER A 73 12.48 -4.76 7.45
N HIS A 74 11.86 -5.63 6.65
CA HIS A 74 11.76 -5.44 5.21
C HIS A 74 10.60 -4.50 4.90
N LEU A 75 10.87 -3.37 4.25
CA LEU A 75 9.83 -2.46 3.76
C LEU A 75 9.58 -2.71 2.28
N ILE A 76 8.33 -2.98 1.93
CA ILE A 76 7.85 -3.19 0.57
C ILE A 76 6.75 -2.16 0.29
N THR A 77 6.85 -1.47 -0.83
CA THR A 77 5.87 -0.50 -1.28
C THR A 77 5.13 -0.98 -2.52
N SER A 78 3.93 -0.44 -2.75
CA SER A 78 3.23 -0.62 -4.02
C SER A 78 4.06 -0.15 -5.21
N GLY A 79 4.89 0.88 -5.02
CA GLY A 79 5.84 1.36 -6.04
C GLY A 79 6.88 0.31 -6.39
N ASP A 80 7.48 -0.37 -5.40
CA ASP A 80 8.47 -1.44 -5.67
C ASP A 80 7.82 -2.61 -6.41
N VAL A 81 6.63 -3.04 -5.98
CA VAL A 81 5.90 -4.14 -6.62
C VAL A 81 5.51 -3.78 -8.05
N CYS A 82 5.00 -2.57 -8.27
CA CYS A 82 4.68 -2.06 -9.60
C CYS A 82 5.91 -2.07 -10.52
N LEU A 83 7.04 -1.57 -10.03
CA LEU A 83 8.31 -1.56 -10.76
C LEU A 83 8.76 -2.98 -11.12
N GLU A 84 8.72 -3.90 -10.16
CA GLU A 84 9.16 -5.29 -10.39
C GLU A 84 8.24 -6.02 -11.37
N TYR A 85 6.93 -5.86 -11.25
CA TYR A 85 5.96 -6.49 -12.16
C TYR A 85 6.07 -5.94 -13.59
N LEU A 86 6.30 -4.64 -13.75
CA LEU A 86 6.56 -4.03 -15.06
C LEU A 86 7.85 -4.58 -15.68
N LYS A 87 8.95 -4.66 -14.90
CA LYS A 87 10.26 -5.14 -15.38
C LYS A 87 10.24 -6.62 -15.76
N SER A 88 9.64 -7.44 -14.92
CA SER A 88 9.56 -8.90 -15.11
C SER A 88 8.40 -9.31 -16.03
N LYS A 89 7.61 -8.36 -16.53
CA LYS A 89 6.42 -8.64 -17.36
C LYS A 89 5.47 -9.65 -16.69
N LYS A 90 5.37 -9.60 -15.37
CA LYS A 90 4.37 -10.41 -14.65
C LYS A 90 2.96 -9.90 -14.92
N SER A 91 1.97 -10.80 -14.83
CA SER A 91 0.55 -10.43 -14.93
C SER A 91 0.21 -9.30 -13.96
N PRO A 92 -0.49 -8.25 -14.40
CA PRO A 92 -1.19 -8.08 -15.68
C PRO A 92 -0.38 -7.32 -16.77
N PHE A 93 0.96 -7.28 -16.69
CA PHE A 93 1.80 -6.43 -17.55
C PHE A 93 2.54 -7.19 -18.66
N GLU A 94 2.15 -8.42 -19.00
CA GLU A 94 2.83 -9.28 -19.99
C GLU A 94 3.01 -8.59 -21.35
N ASN A 95 1.99 -7.84 -21.78
CA ASN A 95 1.93 -7.21 -23.09
C ASN A 95 2.10 -5.69 -23.05
N ILE A 96 2.46 -5.12 -21.88
CA ILE A 96 2.65 -3.67 -21.77
C ILE A 96 3.94 -3.27 -22.50
N GLY A 97 3.88 -2.20 -23.30
CA GLY A 97 5.07 -1.65 -23.98
C GLY A 97 6.04 -0.98 -22.99
N ASN A 98 7.09 -0.33 -23.52
CA ASN A 98 8.13 0.27 -22.71
C ASN A 98 8.07 1.81 -22.64
N LYS A 99 7.15 2.46 -23.36
CA LYS A 99 7.03 3.92 -23.37
C LYS A 99 5.87 4.38 -22.52
N TYR A 100 6.11 5.31 -21.59
CA TYR A 100 5.08 5.76 -20.67
C TYR A 100 4.91 7.29 -20.67
N TYR A 101 3.67 7.71 -20.49
CA TYR A 101 3.30 9.10 -20.26
C TYR A 101 2.92 9.28 -18.77
N VAL A 102 3.51 10.27 -18.10
CA VAL A 102 3.22 10.54 -16.68
C VAL A 102 1.95 11.37 -16.56
N VAL A 103 1.00 10.88 -15.76
CA VAL A 103 -0.19 11.62 -15.35
C VAL A 103 0.05 12.24 -13.98
N ALA A 104 -0.40 13.48 -13.79
CA ALA A 104 -0.27 14.23 -12.55
C ALA A 104 1.20 14.54 -12.18
N THR A 105 1.68 14.12 -11.03
CA THR A 105 3.01 14.47 -10.53
C THR A 105 4.06 13.45 -10.97
N ASP A 106 5.15 13.93 -11.53
CA ASP A 106 6.27 13.11 -11.96
C ASP A 106 7.09 12.65 -10.75
N TYR A 107 6.96 11.36 -10.45
CA TYR A 107 7.86 10.66 -9.53
C TYR A 107 8.70 9.66 -10.34
N PRO A 108 10.03 9.61 -10.17
CA PRO A 108 10.94 8.85 -11.05
C PRO A 108 10.93 7.34 -10.75
N LEU A 109 9.74 6.71 -10.69
CA LEU A 109 9.61 5.28 -10.38
C LEU A 109 10.39 4.41 -11.37
N LEU A 110 10.30 4.72 -12.67
CA LEU A 110 10.90 3.95 -13.76
C LEU A 110 12.26 4.52 -14.22
N GLN A 111 12.85 5.48 -13.49
CA GLN A 111 14.17 6.00 -13.82
C GLN A 111 15.25 4.91 -13.71
N ASN A 112 16.21 4.94 -14.63
CA ASN A 112 17.29 3.95 -14.72
C ASN A 112 16.80 2.51 -15.01
N THR A 113 15.71 2.40 -15.77
CA THR A 113 15.18 1.14 -16.31
C THR A 113 15.18 1.17 -17.84
N THR A 114 14.66 0.12 -18.46
CA THR A 114 14.44 0.05 -19.91
C THR A 114 13.18 0.78 -20.37
N PHE A 115 12.41 1.37 -19.46
CA PHE A 115 11.22 2.15 -19.77
C PHE A 115 11.61 3.59 -20.15
N GLU A 116 10.96 4.13 -21.19
CA GLU A 116 11.21 5.45 -21.73
C GLU A 116 10.03 6.39 -21.45
N LYS A 117 10.30 7.50 -20.79
CA LYS A 117 9.29 8.55 -20.59
C LYS A 117 9.07 9.33 -21.89
N THR A 118 7.79 9.54 -22.25
CA THR A 118 7.42 10.39 -23.39
C THR A 118 6.76 11.68 -22.91
N SER A 119 6.85 12.72 -23.75
CA SER A 119 6.13 13.99 -23.56
C SER A 119 4.80 14.04 -24.31
N SER A 120 4.49 13.03 -25.10
CA SER A 120 3.31 12.95 -25.96
C SER A 120 2.55 11.65 -25.73
N LEU A 121 1.22 11.73 -25.66
CA LEU A 121 0.34 10.56 -25.51
C LEU A 121 0.45 9.62 -26.72
N GLU A 122 0.62 10.19 -27.93
CA GLU A 122 0.69 9.43 -29.19
C GLU A 122 1.87 8.47 -29.24
N ASN A 123 2.93 8.76 -28.47
CA ASN A 123 4.12 7.92 -28.39
C ASN A 123 4.11 6.98 -27.17
N ALA A 124 3.08 7.05 -26.32
CA ALA A 124 3.01 6.22 -25.14
C ALA A 124 2.39 4.85 -25.42
N ASN A 125 2.81 3.85 -24.66
CA ASN A 125 2.18 2.54 -24.60
C ASN A 125 1.24 2.44 -23.38
N PHE A 126 1.49 3.23 -22.34
CA PHE A 126 0.66 3.30 -21.14
C PHE A 126 0.80 4.63 -20.42
N LEU A 127 -0.18 4.92 -19.57
CA LEU A 127 -0.14 6.02 -18.62
C LEU A 127 0.48 5.54 -17.30
N LEU A 128 1.34 6.33 -16.68
CA LEU A 128 1.90 6.06 -15.36
C LEU A 128 1.39 7.09 -14.35
N LEU A 129 0.78 6.61 -13.27
CA LEU A 129 0.25 7.42 -12.18
C LEU A 129 0.84 6.96 -10.84
N THR A 130 1.77 7.75 -10.31
CA THR A 130 2.53 7.41 -9.09
C THR A 130 2.26 8.34 -7.92
N SER A 131 1.91 9.60 -8.18
CA SER A 131 1.72 10.63 -7.17
C SER A 131 0.77 11.72 -7.65
N THR A 132 0.02 12.29 -6.70
CA THR A 132 -0.78 13.52 -6.89
C THR A 132 -0.22 14.69 -6.08
N THR A 133 0.94 14.54 -5.46
CA THR A 133 1.56 15.58 -4.64
C THR A 133 1.77 16.87 -5.46
N GLY A 134 1.17 17.97 -5.01
CA GLY A 134 1.29 19.26 -5.70
C GLY A 134 0.42 19.44 -6.95
N LEU A 135 -0.51 18.52 -7.21
CA LEU A 135 -1.47 18.64 -8.31
C LEU A 135 -2.37 19.86 -8.11
N LYS A 136 -2.31 20.82 -9.04
CA LYS A 136 -3.03 22.10 -8.95
C LYS A 136 -4.29 22.19 -9.81
N LYS A 137 -4.40 21.35 -10.87
CA LYS A 137 -5.51 21.40 -11.83
C LYS A 137 -5.96 20.00 -12.20
N THR A 138 -7.20 19.68 -11.90
CA THR A 138 -7.83 18.40 -12.27
C THR A 138 -8.39 18.40 -13.69
N ASP A 139 -8.79 19.56 -14.22
CA ASP A 139 -9.41 19.67 -15.54
C ASP A 139 -8.51 19.16 -16.68
N LEU A 140 -7.20 19.40 -16.58
CA LEU A 140 -6.23 18.90 -17.54
C LEU A 140 -6.12 17.36 -17.56
N ILE A 141 -6.39 16.72 -16.41
CA ILE A 141 -6.37 15.26 -16.29
C ILE A 141 -7.53 14.64 -17.06
N ASP A 142 -8.69 15.28 -17.06
CA ASP A 142 -9.87 14.78 -17.77
C ASP A 142 -9.67 14.79 -19.28
N GLU A 143 -9.01 15.82 -19.82
CA GLU A 143 -8.63 15.88 -21.23
C GLU A 143 -7.62 14.78 -21.59
N ILE A 144 -6.59 14.57 -20.73
CA ILE A 144 -5.59 13.50 -20.90
C ILE A 144 -6.30 12.14 -20.89
N PHE A 145 -7.19 11.90 -19.94
CA PHE A 145 -7.92 10.65 -19.81
C PHE A 145 -8.80 10.37 -21.01
N THR A 146 -9.56 11.36 -21.50
CA THR A 146 -10.40 11.23 -22.67
C THR A 146 -9.58 10.80 -23.89
N LYS A 147 -8.50 11.50 -24.20
CA LYS A 147 -7.60 11.16 -25.32
C LYS A 147 -6.97 9.77 -25.15
N ALA A 148 -6.50 9.46 -23.95
CA ALA A 148 -5.86 8.17 -23.69
C ALA A 148 -6.83 6.99 -23.84
N ILE A 149 -8.12 7.18 -23.49
CA ILE A 149 -9.17 6.18 -23.68
C ILE A 149 -9.45 5.96 -25.17
N GLU A 150 -9.56 7.03 -25.96
CA GLU A 150 -9.70 6.96 -27.42
C GLU A 150 -8.55 6.16 -28.06
N MET A 151 -7.32 6.33 -27.53
CA MET A 151 -6.12 5.63 -27.96
C MET A 151 -5.97 4.22 -27.33
N LYS A 152 -6.89 3.81 -26.47
CA LYS A 152 -6.86 2.53 -25.72
C LYS A 152 -5.59 2.34 -24.89
N LEU A 153 -5.02 3.41 -24.36
CA LEU A 153 -3.86 3.33 -23.49
C LEU A 153 -4.26 2.80 -22.10
N PRO A 154 -3.62 1.76 -21.56
CA PRO A 154 -3.86 1.36 -20.17
C PRO A 154 -3.22 2.35 -19.19
N LEU A 155 -3.84 2.52 -18.03
CA LEU A 155 -3.28 3.26 -16.89
C LEU A 155 -2.63 2.29 -15.92
N VAL A 156 -1.41 2.55 -15.52
CA VAL A 156 -0.70 1.86 -14.43
C VAL A 156 -0.65 2.80 -13.23
N CYS A 157 -1.25 2.40 -12.12
CA CYS A 157 -1.30 3.15 -10.87
C CYS A 157 -0.54 2.39 -9.78
N SER A 158 0.49 3.00 -9.23
CA SER A 158 1.35 2.40 -8.20
C SER A 158 0.93 2.71 -6.76
N ASN A 159 -0.20 3.39 -6.55
CA ASN A 159 -0.77 3.65 -5.23
C ASN A 159 -2.29 3.60 -5.30
N PRO A 160 -2.95 2.61 -4.65
CA PRO A 160 -4.40 2.41 -4.71
C PRO A 160 -5.20 3.35 -3.80
N ASP A 161 -4.56 4.13 -2.92
CA ASP A 161 -5.28 4.95 -1.95
C ASP A 161 -6.14 6.00 -2.64
N ILE A 162 -7.40 6.06 -2.23
CA ILE A 162 -8.40 7.02 -2.75
C ILE A 162 -8.16 8.42 -2.17
N LEU A 163 -7.75 8.47 -0.90
CA LEU A 163 -7.47 9.71 -0.19
C LEU A 163 -5.99 9.80 0.14
N GLY A 164 -5.45 11.00 0.03
CA GLY A 164 -4.13 11.35 0.52
C GLY A 164 -4.25 12.33 1.68
N ILE A 165 -3.37 12.19 2.66
CA ILE A 165 -3.30 13.08 3.82
C ILE A 165 -2.00 13.88 3.75
N SER A 166 -2.10 15.21 3.86
CA SER A 166 -0.96 16.12 3.91
C SER A 166 -1.18 17.13 5.04
N GLY A 167 -0.58 16.85 6.21
CA GLY A 167 -0.90 17.55 7.45
C GLY A 167 -2.37 17.31 7.83
N GLU A 168 -3.14 18.39 8.02
CA GLU A 168 -4.58 18.33 8.31
C GLU A 168 -5.45 18.26 7.03
N ASN A 169 -4.87 18.35 5.84
CA ASN A 169 -5.61 18.39 4.59
C ASN A 169 -5.78 16.98 4.00
N ILE A 170 -7.03 16.63 3.69
CA ILE A 170 -7.38 15.43 2.94
C ILE A 170 -7.61 15.84 1.48
N HIS A 171 -7.03 15.12 0.55
CA HIS A 171 -7.17 15.38 -0.89
C HIS A 171 -7.29 14.05 -1.68
N PRO A 172 -7.90 14.09 -2.88
CA PRO A 172 -7.92 12.92 -3.76
C PRO A 172 -6.50 12.41 -4.04
N SER A 173 -6.32 11.08 -3.95
CA SER A 173 -5.05 10.42 -4.22
C SER A 173 -5.05 9.75 -5.60
N THR A 174 -4.00 9.06 -5.93
CA THR A 174 -3.80 8.37 -7.20
C THR A 174 -4.85 7.30 -7.46
N GLY A 175 -5.28 6.57 -6.42
CA GLY A 175 -6.34 5.57 -6.54
C GLY A 175 -7.66 6.17 -6.99
N ASP A 176 -8.04 7.35 -6.51
CA ASP A 176 -9.25 8.05 -6.95
C ASP A 176 -9.19 8.37 -8.46
N LEU A 177 -8.06 8.90 -8.93
CA LEU A 177 -7.86 9.15 -10.37
C LEU A 177 -7.88 7.86 -11.20
N ALA A 178 -7.33 6.78 -10.69
CA ALA A 178 -7.36 5.49 -11.38
C ALA A 178 -8.79 4.91 -11.44
N VAL A 179 -9.58 5.06 -10.38
CA VAL A 179 -11.02 4.71 -10.37
C VAL A 179 -11.79 5.59 -11.34
N LYS A 180 -11.49 6.89 -11.39
CA LYS A 180 -12.10 7.80 -12.37
C LYS A 180 -11.82 7.37 -13.80
N TYR A 181 -10.57 7.00 -14.11
CA TYR A 181 -10.19 6.49 -15.44
C TYR A 181 -10.99 5.25 -15.82
N LYS A 182 -11.16 4.30 -14.90
CA LYS A 182 -12.03 3.11 -15.10
C LYS A 182 -13.48 3.50 -15.35
N LYS A 183 -14.03 4.43 -14.57
CA LYS A 183 -15.43 4.90 -14.74
C LYS A 183 -15.67 5.58 -16.10
N MET A 184 -14.65 6.24 -16.66
CA MET A 184 -14.68 6.82 -18.00
C MET A 184 -14.54 5.78 -19.12
N GLY A 185 -14.32 4.51 -18.81
CA GLY A 185 -14.18 3.40 -19.77
C GLY A 185 -12.76 2.98 -20.09
N GLY A 186 -11.76 3.55 -19.41
CA GLY A 186 -10.35 3.18 -19.56
C GLY A 186 -9.99 1.90 -18.78
N GLN A 187 -8.95 1.22 -19.24
CA GLN A 187 -8.36 0.09 -18.54
C GLN A 187 -7.31 0.60 -17.54
N ALA A 188 -7.45 0.27 -16.26
CA ALA A 188 -6.46 0.63 -15.25
C ALA A 188 -6.02 -0.59 -14.43
N PHE A 189 -4.71 -0.71 -14.26
CA PHE A 189 -4.02 -1.66 -13.40
C PHE A 189 -3.56 -0.93 -12.14
N ILE A 190 -4.07 -1.32 -11.00
CA ILE A 190 -3.82 -0.66 -9.72
C ILE A 190 -3.07 -1.63 -8.81
N ILE A 191 -1.84 -1.29 -8.43
CA ILE A 191 -0.98 -2.12 -7.58
C ILE A 191 -1.01 -1.61 -6.15
N GLY A 192 -1.13 -2.52 -5.19
CA GLY A 192 -1.18 -2.24 -3.76
C GLY A 192 -2.43 -2.82 -3.11
N LYS A 193 -2.47 -2.82 -1.78
CA LYS A 193 -3.61 -3.32 -0.99
C LYS A 193 -4.91 -2.58 -1.33
N PRO A 194 -6.05 -3.24 -1.51
CA PRO A 194 -6.34 -4.64 -1.23
C PRO A 194 -6.01 -5.62 -2.35
N ASN A 195 -5.44 -5.19 -3.48
CA ASN A 195 -5.14 -6.08 -4.60
C ASN A 195 -4.05 -7.09 -4.19
N ILE A 196 -4.21 -8.34 -4.65
CA ILE A 196 -3.43 -9.47 -4.16
C ILE A 196 -1.97 -9.51 -4.65
N GLU A 197 -1.62 -8.72 -5.64
CA GLU A 197 -0.28 -8.70 -6.25
C GLU A 197 0.80 -8.36 -5.21
N ILE A 198 0.53 -7.39 -4.32
CA ILE A 198 1.48 -7.00 -3.28
C ILE A 198 1.66 -8.12 -2.24
N PHE A 199 0.60 -8.83 -1.88
CA PHE A 199 0.66 -9.97 -0.96
C PHE A 199 1.40 -11.15 -1.59
N HIS A 200 1.16 -11.45 -2.88
CA HIS A 200 1.91 -12.45 -3.63
C HIS A 200 3.40 -12.14 -3.65
N TYR A 201 3.76 -10.90 -3.95
CA TYR A 201 5.15 -10.47 -3.98
C TYR A 201 5.84 -10.68 -2.63
N VAL A 202 5.21 -10.26 -1.53
CA VAL A 202 5.79 -10.42 -0.18
C VAL A 202 5.82 -11.89 0.24
N GLN A 203 4.83 -12.70 -0.13
CA GLN A 203 4.84 -14.13 0.12
C GLN A 203 6.00 -14.84 -0.61
N GLU A 204 6.21 -14.55 -1.88
CA GLU A 204 7.36 -15.07 -2.64
C GLU A 204 8.68 -14.67 -1.97
N LEU A 205 8.83 -13.41 -1.58
CA LEU A 205 10.03 -12.87 -0.94
C LEU A 205 10.28 -13.51 0.44
N SER A 206 9.24 -13.71 1.23
CA SER A 206 9.33 -14.28 2.58
C SER A 206 9.43 -15.80 2.59
N ASN A 207 9.10 -16.45 1.47
CA ASN A 207 8.90 -17.90 1.37
C ASN A 207 8.00 -18.42 2.50
N SER A 208 6.87 -17.76 2.71
CA SER A 208 5.99 -17.98 3.85
C SER A 208 4.81 -18.89 3.54
N ASN A 209 4.30 -19.55 4.59
CA ASN A 209 3.04 -20.28 4.52
C ASN A 209 1.89 -19.32 4.90
N LYS A 210 0.86 -19.23 4.06
CA LYS A 210 -0.33 -18.40 4.30
C LYS A 210 -0.97 -18.65 5.67
N SER A 211 -1.11 -19.92 6.07
CA SER A 211 -1.71 -20.30 7.35
C SER A 211 -0.88 -19.89 8.60
N LYS A 212 0.32 -19.35 8.39
CA LYS A 212 1.21 -18.86 9.44
C LYS A 212 1.51 -17.37 9.29
N THR A 213 0.86 -16.69 8.36
CA THR A 213 1.06 -15.27 8.07
C THR A 213 -0.04 -14.43 8.69
N LEU A 214 0.32 -13.36 9.40
CA LEU A 214 -0.62 -12.42 9.98
C LEU A 214 -0.42 -11.02 9.38
N MET A 215 -1.46 -10.45 8.79
CA MET A 215 -1.51 -9.04 8.40
C MET A 215 -2.01 -8.19 9.56
N ILE A 216 -1.31 -7.11 9.87
CA ILE A 216 -1.68 -6.12 10.90
C ILE A 216 -1.83 -4.77 10.22
N GLY A 217 -3.04 -4.22 10.23
CA GLY A 217 -3.36 -2.97 9.57
C GLY A 217 -4.48 -2.20 10.24
N ASP A 218 -4.69 -0.95 9.85
CA ASP A 218 -5.76 -0.09 10.38
C ASP A 218 -6.88 0.17 9.37
N SER A 219 -6.72 -0.29 8.11
CA SER A 219 -7.71 -0.13 7.06
C SER A 219 -8.52 -1.40 6.81
N LEU A 220 -9.84 -1.34 7.05
CA LEU A 220 -10.76 -2.42 6.69
C LEU A 220 -10.73 -2.74 5.20
N PHE A 221 -10.63 -1.69 4.36
CA PHE A 221 -10.74 -1.81 2.91
C PHE A 221 -9.42 -2.19 2.23
N ASN A 222 -8.28 -1.83 2.80
CA ASN A 222 -6.96 -2.11 2.24
C ASN A 222 -6.34 -3.37 2.87
N ASP A 223 -6.13 -3.33 4.20
CA ASP A 223 -5.38 -4.36 4.92
C ASP A 223 -6.19 -5.62 5.14
N ILE A 224 -7.36 -5.47 5.76
CA ILE A 224 -8.18 -6.60 6.18
C ILE A 224 -8.82 -7.27 4.96
N ALA A 225 -9.46 -6.48 4.08
CA ALA A 225 -10.04 -7.02 2.86
C ALA A 225 -8.99 -7.66 1.94
N GLY A 226 -7.80 -7.05 1.84
CA GLY A 226 -6.68 -7.60 1.06
C GLY A 226 -6.17 -8.91 1.64
N ALA A 227 -5.95 -8.98 2.96
CA ALA A 227 -5.53 -10.19 3.65
C ALA A 227 -6.55 -11.33 3.49
N ASN A 228 -7.83 -11.04 3.69
CA ASN A 228 -8.91 -11.99 3.49
C ASN A 228 -8.97 -12.52 2.06
N SER A 229 -8.89 -11.63 1.06
CA SER A 229 -8.89 -12.01 -0.35
C SER A 229 -7.67 -12.85 -0.73
N PHE A 230 -6.54 -12.60 -0.08
CA PHE A 230 -5.31 -13.37 -0.26
C PHE A 230 -5.32 -14.70 0.48
N GLY A 231 -6.13 -14.85 1.53
CA GLY A 231 -6.28 -16.04 2.35
C GLY A 231 -5.23 -16.17 3.46
N ILE A 232 -4.93 -15.05 4.13
CA ILE A 232 -4.11 -14.99 5.35
C ILE A 232 -4.93 -14.37 6.48
N ASP A 233 -4.54 -14.66 7.73
CA ASP A 233 -5.18 -14.07 8.90
C ASP A 233 -4.87 -12.57 8.99
N SER A 234 -5.79 -11.82 9.59
CA SER A 234 -5.66 -10.38 9.74
C SER A 234 -6.02 -9.87 11.12
N LEU A 235 -5.37 -8.78 11.51
CA LEU A 235 -5.55 -8.10 12.78
C LEU A 235 -5.79 -6.61 12.53
N LEU A 236 -6.95 -6.11 12.94
CA LEU A 236 -7.32 -4.71 12.78
C LEU A 236 -6.88 -3.87 13.98
N ILE A 237 -6.21 -2.75 13.69
CA ILE A 237 -5.89 -1.71 14.67
C ILE A 237 -7.00 -0.67 14.65
N THR A 238 -7.83 -0.62 15.70
CA THR A 238 -9.00 0.25 15.77
C THR A 238 -8.69 1.70 16.17
N SER A 239 -7.46 1.99 16.57
CA SER A 239 -6.99 3.36 16.85
C SER A 239 -6.51 4.13 15.60
N GLY A 240 -6.50 3.49 14.42
CA GLY A 240 -6.10 4.06 13.14
C GLY A 240 -7.18 4.89 12.45
N ILE A 241 -7.22 4.83 11.12
CA ILE A 241 -8.07 5.69 10.27
C ILE A 241 -9.58 5.51 10.48
N HIS A 242 -10.02 4.33 10.96
CA HIS A 242 -11.43 4.02 11.23
C HIS A 242 -11.85 4.21 12.70
N LYS A 243 -11.04 4.91 13.51
CA LYS A 243 -11.30 5.10 14.94
C LYS A 243 -12.71 5.61 15.24
N GLU A 244 -13.17 6.62 14.50
CA GLU A 244 -14.48 7.23 14.73
C GLU A 244 -15.63 6.28 14.36
N GLU A 245 -15.48 5.48 13.32
CA GLU A 245 -16.46 4.49 12.87
C GLU A 245 -16.62 3.38 13.93
N PHE A 246 -15.51 2.91 14.50
CA PHE A 246 -15.55 1.90 15.58
C PHE A 246 -16.16 2.44 16.87
N MET A 247 -15.93 3.71 17.20
CA MET A 247 -16.54 4.34 18.37
C MET A 247 -18.05 4.52 18.22
N GLN A 248 -18.60 4.53 17.00
CA GLN A 248 -20.02 4.64 16.71
C GLN A 248 -20.74 3.29 16.60
N ASN A 249 -20.09 2.16 16.92
CA ASN A 249 -20.66 0.80 16.86
C ASN A 249 -21.29 0.46 15.49
N ILE A 250 -20.65 0.83 14.38
CA ILE A 250 -21.11 0.47 13.04
C ILE A 250 -20.85 -1.03 12.84
N PRO A 251 -21.90 -1.86 12.56
CA PRO A 251 -21.71 -3.27 12.30
C PRO A 251 -20.92 -3.44 10.99
N THR A 252 -19.74 -4.00 11.06
CA THR A 252 -18.93 -4.42 9.91
C THR A 252 -19.37 -5.82 9.50
N ASN A 253 -20.57 -5.97 8.92
CA ASN A 253 -21.02 -7.25 8.39
C ASN A 253 -20.08 -7.63 7.24
N ASP A 254 -19.48 -8.80 7.30
CA ASP A 254 -18.64 -9.48 6.30
C ASP A 254 -17.11 -9.32 6.42
N ILE A 255 -16.56 -8.75 7.47
CA ILE A 255 -15.11 -8.71 7.67
C ILE A 255 -14.73 -9.49 8.93
N ILE A 256 -14.04 -10.63 8.74
CA ILE A 256 -13.42 -11.35 9.86
C ILE A 256 -12.14 -10.59 10.22
N ALA A 257 -12.23 -9.77 11.25
CA ALA A 257 -11.10 -9.02 11.77
C ALA A 257 -10.93 -9.31 13.26
N VAL A 258 -9.70 -9.50 13.68
CA VAL A 258 -9.34 -9.52 15.09
C VAL A 258 -8.99 -8.08 15.48
N SER A 259 -9.74 -7.49 16.44
CA SER A 259 -9.67 -6.06 16.77
C SER A 259 -8.67 -5.75 17.89
N TYR A 260 -7.86 -4.68 17.69
CA TYR A 260 -7.02 -4.06 18.72
C TYR A 260 -7.43 -2.64 19.02
N THR A 261 -7.43 -2.25 20.30
CA THR A 261 -7.69 -0.86 20.69
C THR A 261 -6.42 -0.05 20.94
N HIS A 262 -5.28 -0.66 21.12
CA HIS A 262 -3.93 -0.04 21.15
C HIS A 262 -2.88 -1.12 20.95
N LEU A 263 -1.72 -0.77 20.34
CA LEU A 263 -0.53 -1.61 20.33
C LEU A 263 0.11 -1.76 21.73
N THR A 264 -0.61 -1.46 22.80
CA THR A 264 -0.15 -1.73 24.15
C THR A 264 -0.19 -3.22 24.42
N LEU A 265 0.83 -3.68 25.11
CA LEU A 265 1.01 -5.06 25.55
C LEU A 265 0.05 -5.41 26.70
N PRO A 266 -1.21 -5.14 26.75
CA PRO A 266 -2.24 -6.15 26.82
C PRO A 266 -3.59 -5.69 26.28
N THR A 267 -4.21 -6.43 25.45
CA THR A 267 -5.60 -6.80 25.29
C THR A 267 -5.99 -6.98 23.83
N ILE A 268 -6.22 -8.20 23.41
CA ILE A 268 -6.85 -8.60 22.15
C ILE A 268 -8.29 -8.98 22.45
N ALA A 269 -9.23 -8.44 21.68
CA ALA A 269 -10.56 -9.05 21.55
C ALA A 269 -10.60 -9.83 20.23
N LEU A 270 -10.75 -11.14 20.33
CA LEU A 270 -11.14 -12.02 19.23
C LEU A 270 -12.66 -11.93 19.10
N VAL A 271 -13.20 -11.58 17.97
CA VAL A 271 -14.62 -11.71 17.62
C VAL A 271 -14.74 -12.79 16.58
#